data_ebb4a8f65a0e3dedeb10ce863ea15bdf
#
_entry.id   ebb4a8f65a0e3dedeb10ce863ea15bdf
#
_cell.length_a   1.000
_cell.length_b   1.000
_cell.length_c   1.000
_cell.angle_alpha   90.00
_cell.angle_beta   90.00
_cell.angle_gamma   90.00
#
_symmetry.space_group_name_H-M   'P 1'
#
loop_
_entity.id
_entity.type
_entity.pdbx_description
1 polymer ?
#
loop_
_entity_poly.entity_id
_entity_poly.type
_entity_poly.pdbx_seq_one_letter_code
_entity_poly.pdbx_strand_id
1 'polypeptide(L)'
;MALNSMKLNPEYRTFDANMFIQLREALEDVSVPAGVEILDLSIGEPQFSAGSLLTERVAAHNRNWQFYPKVPGTPAFIDAVCGYIIRRWPSAAALAELRHQILPVPGTREPLALLGGLVRNTKSNAVALVTNPFYHAWRAGALASGAEITFINSHQSNNFIPDLSAITPETLDRTTLMYLCS
;
A
#
# COMPACT_ATOMS: atom_id res chain seq x y z
N MET A 1 -14.17 18.10 -29.52
CA MET A 1 -13.33 19.01 -28.68
C MET A 1 -12.23 18.17 -28.09
N ALA A 2 -11.01 18.47 -28.43
CA ALA A 2 -9.87 17.62 -28.12
C ALA A 2 -9.54 17.70 -26.61
N LEU A 3 -9.31 16.56 -26.00
CA LEU A 3 -8.72 16.38 -24.66
C LEU A 3 -7.31 17.05 -24.48
N ASN A 4 -6.84 17.72 -25.54
CA ASN A 4 -5.51 18.35 -25.59
C ASN A 4 -5.33 19.61 -24.71
N SER A 5 -6.33 20.05 -23.99
CA SER A 5 -6.22 21.21 -23.09
C SER A 5 -6.07 20.85 -21.61
N MET A 6 -6.22 19.57 -21.25
CA MET A 6 -6.06 19.13 -19.87
C MET A 6 -4.56 18.96 -19.57
N LYS A 7 -4.02 19.89 -18.77
CA LYS A 7 -2.66 19.75 -18.25
C LYS A 7 -2.65 18.72 -17.13
N LEU A 8 -2.33 17.48 -17.45
CA LEU A 8 -2.06 16.45 -16.46
C LEU A 8 -0.81 16.82 -15.66
N ASN A 9 -0.79 16.47 -14.38
CA ASN A 9 0.41 16.61 -13.57
C ASN A 9 1.58 15.85 -14.25
N PRO A 10 2.67 16.54 -14.61
CA PRO A 10 3.79 15.94 -15.34
C PRO A 10 4.45 14.79 -14.58
N GLU A 11 4.41 14.79 -13.25
CA GLU A 11 4.96 13.73 -12.42
C GLU A 11 4.29 12.37 -12.69
N TYR A 12 3.00 12.38 -13.06
CA TYR A 12 2.27 11.16 -13.41
C TYR A 12 2.49 10.70 -14.86
N ARG A 13 3.19 11.45 -15.68
CA ARG A 13 3.56 11.02 -17.05
C ARG A 13 4.61 9.91 -17.04
N THR A 14 5.38 9.79 -15.97
CA THR A 14 6.36 8.73 -15.76
C THR A 14 5.75 7.44 -15.19
N PHE A 15 4.42 7.39 -15.02
CA PHE A 15 3.72 6.14 -14.72
C PHE A 15 3.77 5.26 -15.97
N ASP A 16 4.79 4.43 -16.03
CA ASP A 16 4.88 3.35 -17.00
C ASP A 16 3.64 2.45 -16.88
N ALA A 17 3.31 1.74 -17.94
CA ALA A 17 2.22 0.77 -17.94
C ALA A 17 2.32 -0.14 -16.70
N ASN A 18 1.17 -0.55 -16.19
CA ASN A 18 1.10 -1.45 -15.03
C ASN A 18 2.06 -2.64 -15.22
N MET A 19 2.93 -2.88 -14.24
CA MET A 19 3.97 -3.90 -14.30
C MET A 19 3.44 -5.30 -14.65
N PHE A 20 2.21 -5.63 -14.26
CA PHE A 20 1.58 -6.90 -14.63
C PHE A 20 1.16 -6.94 -16.10
N ILE A 21 0.84 -5.80 -16.71
CA ILE A 21 0.59 -5.70 -18.15
C ILE A 21 1.90 -5.91 -18.89
N GLN A 22 2.97 -5.22 -18.50
CA GLN A 22 4.31 -5.37 -19.10
C GLN A 22 4.82 -6.80 -18.99
N LEU A 23 4.64 -7.46 -17.83
CA LEU A 23 5.00 -8.86 -17.66
C LEU A 23 4.21 -9.76 -18.60
N ARG A 24 2.91 -9.54 -18.74
CA ARG A 24 2.06 -10.32 -19.64
C ARG A 24 2.48 -10.14 -21.10
N GLU A 25 2.72 -8.91 -21.52
CA GLU A 25 3.21 -8.59 -22.85
C GLU A 25 4.58 -9.23 -23.12
N ALA A 26 5.49 -9.20 -22.15
CA ALA A 26 6.81 -9.83 -22.26
C ALA A 26 6.74 -11.38 -22.35
N LEU A 27 5.66 -11.99 -21.87
CA LEU A 27 5.45 -13.43 -21.90
C LEU A 27 4.55 -13.90 -23.06
N GLU A 28 3.98 -13.00 -23.85
CA GLU A 28 2.99 -13.32 -24.90
C GLU A 28 3.53 -14.35 -25.92
N ASP A 29 4.79 -14.21 -26.31
CA ASP A 29 5.47 -15.07 -27.28
C ASP A 29 6.21 -16.25 -26.64
N VAL A 30 6.12 -16.45 -25.32
CA VAL A 30 6.81 -17.55 -24.62
C VAL A 30 5.98 -18.82 -24.72
N SER A 31 6.47 -19.81 -25.47
CA SER A 31 5.85 -21.13 -25.51
C SER A 31 6.36 -22.02 -24.40
N VAL A 32 5.43 -22.66 -23.69
CA VAL A 32 5.77 -23.63 -22.65
C VAL A 32 5.97 -25.00 -23.25
N PRO A 33 7.07 -25.73 -22.93
CA PRO A 33 7.29 -27.09 -23.41
C PRO A 33 6.15 -28.02 -23.00
N ALA A 34 5.85 -29.00 -23.86
CA ALA A 34 4.82 -29.99 -23.56
C ALA A 34 5.13 -30.75 -22.25
N GLY A 35 4.14 -30.89 -21.39
CA GLY A 35 4.26 -31.57 -20.11
C GLY A 35 4.82 -30.73 -18.96
N VAL A 36 5.13 -29.45 -19.17
CA VAL A 36 5.53 -28.53 -18.11
C VAL A 36 4.30 -27.76 -17.62
N GLU A 37 4.05 -27.80 -16.32
CA GLU A 37 3.01 -27.00 -15.68
C GLU A 37 3.51 -25.58 -15.39
N ILE A 38 2.68 -24.59 -15.72
CA ILE A 38 3.00 -23.18 -15.40
C ILE A 38 2.61 -22.90 -13.95
N LEU A 39 3.58 -22.44 -13.16
CA LEU A 39 3.34 -21.91 -11.82
C LEU A 39 3.33 -20.37 -11.89
N ASP A 40 2.16 -19.77 -11.77
CA ASP A 40 2.04 -18.32 -11.74
C ASP A 40 2.36 -17.79 -10.33
N LEU A 41 3.53 -17.19 -10.18
CA LEU A 41 4.00 -16.55 -8.95
C LEU A 41 3.99 -15.01 -9.05
N SER A 42 3.32 -14.45 -10.06
CA SER A 42 3.29 -13.00 -10.30
C SER A 42 2.46 -12.23 -9.27
N ILE A 43 1.45 -12.87 -8.68
CA ILE A 43 0.55 -12.25 -7.71
C ILE A 43 0.51 -13.09 -6.43
N GLY A 44 0.83 -12.45 -5.30
CA GLY A 44 0.67 -13.04 -3.97
C GLY A 44 -0.74 -12.81 -3.42
N GLU A 45 -1.64 -13.76 -3.68
CA GLU A 45 -3.02 -13.70 -3.18
C GLU A 45 -3.39 -14.97 -2.40
N PRO A 46 -4.34 -14.89 -1.45
CA PRO A 46 -4.80 -16.06 -0.74
C PRO A 46 -5.45 -17.08 -1.69
N GLN A 47 -4.99 -18.34 -1.62
CA GLN A 47 -5.51 -19.44 -2.43
C GLN A 47 -6.65 -20.21 -1.75
N PHE A 48 -6.90 -19.95 -0.48
CA PHE A 48 -7.93 -20.62 0.31
C PHE A 48 -9.18 -19.77 0.46
N SER A 49 -10.34 -20.42 0.36
CA SER A 49 -11.62 -19.75 0.63
C SER A 49 -11.68 -19.25 2.07
N ALA A 50 -12.25 -18.06 2.26
CA ALA A 50 -12.55 -17.52 3.59
C ALA A 50 -13.62 -18.34 4.38
N GLY A 51 -14.19 -19.37 3.76
CA GLY A 51 -15.25 -20.20 4.34
C GLY A 51 -16.61 -19.48 4.42
N SER A 52 -17.57 -20.12 5.10
CA SER A 52 -18.94 -19.62 5.20
C SER A 52 -19.08 -18.42 6.16
N LEU A 53 -18.15 -18.25 7.11
CA LEU A 53 -18.25 -17.21 8.14
C LEU A 53 -18.42 -15.80 7.53
N LEU A 54 -17.65 -15.47 6.50
CA LEU A 54 -17.72 -14.15 5.86
C LEU A 54 -19.06 -13.98 5.13
N THR A 55 -19.44 -14.94 4.33
CA THR A 55 -20.68 -14.88 3.53
C THR A 55 -21.93 -14.83 4.39
N GLU A 56 -21.96 -15.60 5.48
CA GLU A 56 -23.05 -15.59 6.46
C GLU A 56 -23.16 -14.23 7.16
N ARG A 57 -22.05 -13.64 7.58
CA ARG A 57 -22.04 -12.32 8.22
C ARG A 57 -22.47 -11.20 7.27
N VAL A 58 -22.02 -11.23 6.03
CA VAL A 58 -22.47 -10.27 5.01
C VAL A 58 -23.96 -10.40 4.75
N ALA A 59 -24.48 -11.63 4.61
CA ALA A 59 -25.90 -11.89 4.40
C ALA A 59 -26.76 -11.44 5.60
N ALA A 60 -26.31 -11.71 6.83
CA ALA A 60 -27.01 -11.32 8.05
C ALA A 60 -27.15 -9.80 8.23
N HIS A 61 -26.26 -9.04 7.60
CA HIS A 61 -26.23 -7.57 7.72
C HIS A 61 -26.57 -6.85 6.42
N ASN A 62 -27.24 -7.52 5.47
CA ASN A 62 -27.53 -6.98 4.15
C ASN A 62 -28.33 -5.66 4.16
N ARG A 63 -29.19 -5.45 5.17
CA ARG A 63 -29.95 -4.21 5.33
C ARG A 63 -29.08 -2.97 5.55
N ASN A 64 -27.84 -3.13 6.02
CA ASN A 64 -26.93 -2.02 6.24
C ASN A 64 -26.44 -1.40 4.94
N TRP A 65 -26.53 -2.13 3.82
CA TRP A 65 -26.08 -1.65 2.50
C TRP A 65 -26.92 -0.50 1.95
N GLN A 66 -28.09 -0.26 2.49
CA GLN A 66 -28.94 0.88 2.10
C GLN A 66 -28.47 2.23 2.69
N PHE A 67 -27.52 2.23 3.61
CA PHE A 67 -27.02 3.43 4.27
C PHE A 67 -25.58 3.72 3.89
N TYR A 68 -25.24 5.01 3.85
CA TYR A 68 -23.85 5.39 3.73
C TYR A 68 -23.05 4.93 4.96
N PRO A 69 -21.80 4.46 4.76
CA PRO A 69 -20.94 4.13 5.89
C PRO A 69 -20.65 5.36 6.74
N LYS A 70 -20.62 5.19 8.06
CA LYS A 70 -20.23 6.27 8.97
C LYS A 70 -18.73 6.53 8.86
N VAL A 71 -18.35 7.79 8.68
CA VAL A 71 -16.97 8.19 8.55
C VAL A 71 -16.37 8.24 9.92
N PRO A 72 -16.07 7.90 10.80
CA PRO A 72 -14.98 7.26 11.53
C PRO A 72 -15.21 5.77 11.80
N GLY A 73 -16.21 5.18 11.19
CA GLY A 73 -16.62 3.81 11.46
C GLY A 73 -17.67 3.70 12.56
N THR A 74 -18.21 2.50 12.76
CA THR A 74 -19.12 2.24 13.89
C THR A 74 -18.33 1.98 15.17
N PRO A 75 -18.86 2.33 16.36
CA PRO A 75 -18.20 2.00 17.63
C PRO A 75 -17.83 0.52 17.73
N ALA A 76 -18.73 -0.37 17.32
CA ALA A 76 -18.50 -1.81 17.35
C ALA A 76 -17.31 -2.24 16.44
N PHE A 77 -17.16 -1.63 15.28
CA PHE A 77 -16.01 -1.89 14.42
C PHE A 77 -14.71 -1.44 15.09
N ILE A 78 -14.67 -0.20 15.57
CA ILE A 78 -13.49 0.35 16.25
C ILE A 78 -13.10 -0.49 17.48
N ASP A 79 -14.08 -0.92 18.29
CA ASP A 79 -13.85 -1.79 19.45
C ASP A 79 -13.26 -3.13 19.04
N ALA A 80 -13.78 -3.72 17.97
CA ALA A 80 -13.28 -5.00 17.45
C ALA A 80 -11.84 -4.88 16.95
N VAL A 81 -11.50 -3.79 16.25
CA VAL A 81 -10.14 -3.53 15.76
C VAL A 81 -9.19 -3.29 16.93
N CYS A 82 -9.56 -2.45 17.91
CA CYS A 82 -8.76 -2.25 19.12
C CYS A 82 -8.50 -3.58 19.83
N GLY A 83 -9.54 -4.38 20.05
CA GLY A 83 -9.41 -5.68 20.69
C GLY A 83 -8.51 -6.65 19.90
N TYR A 84 -8.58 -6.63 18.57
CA TYR A 84 -7.68 -7.42 17.73
C TYR A 84 -6.21 -6.97 17.90
N ILE A 85 -5.95 -5.68 17.79
CA ILE A 85 -4.61 -5.10 17.92
C ILE A 85 -3.99 -5.44 19.28
N ILE A 86 -4.73 -5.22 20.37
CA ILE A 86 -4.25 -5.50 21.72
C ILE A 86 -3.99 -6.99 21.95
N ARG A 87 -4.83 -7.88 21.41
CA ARG A 87 -4.58 -9.32 21.51
C ARG A 87 -3.34 -9.75 20.73
N ARG A 88 -3.10 -9.14 19.57
CA ARG A 88 -1.96 -9.48 18.71
C ARG A 88 -0.65 -8.87 19.20
N TRP A 89 -0.72 -7.66 19.74
CA TRP A 89 0.39 -6.88 20.28
C TRP A 89 0.01 -6.27 21.63
N PRO A 90 0.24 -6.97 22.74
CA PRO A 90 -0.19 -6.51 24.07
C PRO A 90 0.36 -5.13 24.46
N SER A 91 1.54 -4.76 23.98
CA SER A 91 2.13 -3.43 24.19
C SER A 91 1.29 -2.29 23.62
N ALA A 92 0.44 -2.57 22.64
CA ALA A 92 -0.46 -1.56 22.08
C ALA A 92 -1.53 -1.07 23.06
N ALA A 93 -1.79 -1.80 24.14
CA ALA A 93 -2.68 -1.36 25.20
C ALA A 93 -2.19 -0.08 25.90
N ALA A 94 -0.89 0.20 25.84
CA ALA A 94 -0.30 1.41 26.39
C ALA A 94 -0.41 2.64 25.47
N LEU A 95 -0.86 2.45 24.21
CA LEU A 95 -1.07 3.56 23.28
C LEU A 95 -2.28 4.36 23.74
N ALA A 96 -2.03 5.59 24.20
CA ALA A 96 -3.11 6.50 24.52
C ALA A 96 -3.97 6.74 23.25
N GLU A 97 -5.28 6.70 23.46
CA GLU A 97 -6.25 7.04 22.40
C GLU A 97 -6.21 6.17 21.14
N LEU A 98 -5.76 4.89 21.24
CA LEU A 98 -5.75 3.97 20.09
C LEU A 98 -7.06 4.00 19.27
N ARG A 99 -8.22 4.16 19.95
CA ARG A 99 -9.52 4.29 19.28
C ARG A 99 -9.59 5.43 18.29
N HIS A 100 -8.97 6.57 18.61
CA HIS A 100 -8.97 7.77 17.78
C HIS A 100 -7.95 7.73 16.64
N GLN A 101 -7.11 6.71 16.64
CA GLN A 101 -6.08 6.50 15.61
C GLN A 101 -6.50 5.48 14.54
N ILE A 102 -7.72 4.95 14.63
CA ILE A 102 -8.24 3.97 13.69
C ILE A 102 -9.18 4.66 12.70
N LEU A 103 -8.88 4.54 11.42
CA LEU A 103 -9.73 4.98 10.34
C LEU A 103 -10.10 3.80 9.44
N PRO A 104 -11.40 3.45 9.32
CA PRO A 104 -11.86 2.45 8.37
C PRO A 104 -11.63 2.91 6.93
N VAL A 105 -11.14 2.01 6.10
CA VAL A 105 -10.88 2.26 4.69
C VAL A 105 -11.36 1.06 3.85
N PRO A 106 -11.75 1.25 2.59
CA PRO A 106 -12.21 0.17 1.71
C PRO A 106 -11.01 -0.62 1.12
N GLY A 107 -10.14 -1.13 1.99
CA GLY A 107 -8.85 -1.71 1.61
C GLY A 107 -7.71 -0.72 1.83
N THR A 108 -6.47 -1.22 1.95
CA THR A 108 -5.30 -0.41 2.31
C THR A 108 -4.58 0.21 1.12
N ARG A 109 -4.85 -0.27 -0.09
CA ARG A 109 -4.14 0.16 -1.31
C ARG A 109 -4.32 1.65 -1.60
N GLU A 110 -5.56 2.10 -1.68
CA GLU A 110 -5.91 3.48 -1.98
C GLU A 110 -5.42 4.45 -0.89
N PRO A 111 -5.66 4.19 0.40
CA PRO A 111 -5.12 5.03 1.46
C PRO A 111 -3.61 5.14 1.45
N LEU A 112 -2.89 4.05 1.20
CA LEU A 112 -1.42 4.09 1.10
C LEU A 112 -0.95 4.99 -0.05
N ALA A 113 -1.63 4.96 -1.19
CA ALA A 113 -1.35 5.87 -2.29
C ALA A 113 -1.74 7.33 -1.96
N LEU A 114 -2.85 7.55 -1.25
CA LEU A 114 -3.32 8.89 -0.89
C LEU A 114 -2.49 9.53 0.22
N LEU A 115 -1.82 8.75 1.08
CA LEU A 115 -0.96 9.27 2.15
C LEU A 115 0.06 10.28 1.64
N GLY A 116 0.65 10.04 0.47
CA GLY A 116 1.58 10.98 -0.14
C GLY A 116 0.97 12.36 -0.40
N GLY A 117 -0.30 12.40 -0.84
CA GLY A 117 -1.02 13.66 -1.04
C GLY A 117 -1.38 14.39 0.27
N LEU A 118 -1.44 13.68 1.39
CA LEU A 118 -1.68 14.27 2.72
C LEU A 118 -0.41 14.87 3.33
N VAL A 119 0.75 14.36 2.94
CA VAL A 119 2.03 14.86 3.43
C VAL A 119 2.44 16.07 2.61
N ARG A 120 2.27 17.26 3.19
CA ARG A 120 2.73 18.50 2.53
C ARG A 120 4.25 18.55 2.53
N ASN A 121 4.81 18.62 1.33
CA ASN A 121 6.22 18.89 1.18
C ASN A 121 6.52 20.37 1.49
N THR A 122 7.07 20.63 2.68
CA THR A 122 7.48 21.96 3.14
C THR A 122 8.98 22.19 3.01
N LYS A 123 9.74 21.16 2.65
CA LYS A 123 11.19 21.21 2.51
C LYS A 123 11.56 21.29 1.04
N SER A 124 12.48 22.18 0.69
CA SER A 124 13.15 22.11 -0.61
C SER A 124 13.91 20.77 -0.70
N ASN A 125 13.81 20.09 -1.83
CA ASN A 125 14.44 18.79 -2.05
C ASN A 125 13.99 17.69 -1.07
N ALA A 126 12.70 17.66 -0.73
CA ALA A 126 12.16 16.61 0.14
C ALA A 126 12.33 15.21 -0.47
N VAL A 127 12.47 14.22 0.40
CA VAL A 127 12.69 12.82 0.04
C VAL A 127 11.54 11.97 0.55
N ALA A 128 11.08 11.05 -0.29
CA ALA A 128 10.25 9.91 0.09
C ALA A 128 11.13 8.65 0.06
N LEU A 129 11.33 8.03 1.22
CA LEU A 129 12.07 6.79 1.34
C LEU A 129 11.16 5.60 1.05
N VAL A 130 11.62 4.68 0.22
CA VAL A 130 10.87 3.48 -0.16
C VAL A 130 11.78 2.26 -0.07
N THR A 131 11.41 1.26 0.70
CA THR A 131 12.16 -0.01 0.71
C THR A 131 11.98 -0.73 -0.62
N ASN A 132 13.03 -1.37 -1.13
CA ASN A 132 13.02 -2.08 -2.40
C ASN A 132 13.49 -3.54 -2.20
N PRO A 133 12.67 -4.56 -2.53
CA PRO A 133 11.36 -4.51 -3.23
C PRO A 133 10.25 -3.79 -2.46
N PHE A 134 9.25 -3.29 -3.19
CA PHE A 134 8.17 -2.51 -2.61
C PHE A 134 6.80 -2.82 -3.22
N TYR A 135 5.75 -2.48 -2.49
CA TYR A 135 4.39 -2.54 -3.00
C TYR A 135 4.11 -1.37 -3.95
N HIS A 136 3.72 -1.67 -5.19
CA HIS A 136 3.61 -0.69 -6.28
C HIS A 136 2.73 0.54 -5.97
N ALA A 137 1.71 0.41 -5.09
CA ALA A 137 0.87 1.53 -4.69
C ALA A 137 1.64 2.66 -3.99
N TRP A 138 2.80 2.37 -3.39
CA TRP A 138 3.61 3.37 -2.69
C TRP A 138 4.29 4.34 -3.63
N ARG A 139 4.65 3.88 -4.84
CA ARG A 139 5.21 4.78 -5.84
C ARG A 139 4.24 5.91 -6.17
N ALA A 140 2.94 5.61 -6.28
CA ALA A 140 1.92 6.62 -6.50
C ALA A 140 1.87 7.64 -5.36
N GLY A 141 1.91 7.18 -4.10
CA GLY A 141 1.95 8.04 -2.93
C GLY A 141 3.21 8.89 -2.84
N ALA A 142 4.37 8.29 -3.10
CA ALA A 142 5.64 9.01 -3.09
C ALA A 142 5.65 10.11 -4.16
N LEU A 143 5.20 9.83 -5.38
CA LEU A 143 5.05 10.84 -6.43
C LEU A 143 4.05 11.93 -6.06
N ALA A 144 2.89 11.56 -5.45
CA ALA A 144 1.87 12.52 -5.03
C ALA A 144 2.37 13.49 -3.95
N SER A 145 3.37 13.10 -3.16
CA SER A 145 4.00 13.97 -2.17
C SER A 145 4.87 15.07 -2.79
N GLY A 146 5.23 14.95 -4.08
CA GLY A 146 6.18 15.84 -4.76
C GLY A 146 7.62 15.71 -4.26
N ALA A 147 7.94 14.66 -3.53
CA ALA A 147 9.29 14.39 -3.03
C ALA A 147 10.09 13.53 -4.03
N GLU A 148 11.42 13.65 -3.98
CA GLU A 148 12.35 12.74 -4.67
C GLU A 148 12.24 11.34 -4.04
N ILE A 149 12.10 10.29 -4.87
CA ILE A 149 12.05 8.92 -4.39
C ILE A 149 13.48 8.40 -4.22
N THR A 150 13.81 8.01 -2.98
CA THR A 150 15.07 7.35 -2.66
C THR A 150 14.80 5.92 -2.19
N PHE A 151 15.42 4.93 -2.84
CA PHE A 151 15.22 3.53 -2.51
C PHE A 151 16.20 3.04 -1.45
N ILE A 152 15.69 2.26 -0.50
CA ILE A 152 16.46 1.49 0.46
C ILE A 152 16.42 0.04 0.02
N ASN A 153 17.51 -0.43 -0.60
CA ASN A 153 17.56 -1.75 -1.19
C ASN A 153 17.78 -2.85 -0.15
N SER A 154 17.07 -3.96 -0.35
CA SER A 154 17.29 -5.20 0.38
C SER A 154 18.17 -6.13 -0.45
N HIS A 155 19.17 -6.74 0.17
CA HIS A 155 20.14 -7.63 -0.48
C HIS A 155 20.26 -8.96 0.27
N GLN A 156 20.71 -9.98 -0.41
CA GLN A 156 20.97 -11.29 0.22
C GLN A 156 22.01 -11.19 1.36
N SER A 157 22.98 -10.29 1.24
CA SER A 157 24.02 -10.06 2.26
C SER A 157 23.49 -9.56 3.60
N ASN A 158 22.31 -8.96 3.63
CA ASN A 158 21.64 -8.49 4.85
C ASN A 158 20.33 -9.25 5.12
N ASN A 159 20.20 -10.49 4.63
CA ASN A 159 19.00 -11.32 4.77
C ASN A 159 17.73 -10.68 4.22
N PHE A 160 17.85 -9.88 3.17
CA PHE A 160 16.75 -9.13 2.56
C PHE A 160 16.06 -8.13 3.52
N ILE A 161 16.71 -7.74 4.60
CA ILE A 161 16.23 -6.67 5.49
C ILE A 161 16.76 -5.34 4.94
N PRO A 162 15.89 -4.32 4.75
CA PRO A 162 16.35 -3.00 4.31
C PRO A 162 17.38 -2.41 5.25
N ASP A 163 18.52 -1.97 4.71
CA ASP A 163 19.59 -1.36 5.53
C ASP A 163 19.28 0.09 5.83
N LEU A 164 18.62 0.32 6.96
CA LEU A 164 18.29 1.66 7.43
C LEU A 164 19.54 2.44 7.90
N SER A 165 20.64 1.76 8.22
CA SER A 165 21.90 2.42 8.64
C SER A 165 22.62 3.11 7.48
N ALA A 166 22.29 2.73 6.24
CA ALA A 166 22.81 3.37 5.04
C ALA A 166 22.18 4.76 4.76
N ILE A 167 21.11 5.12 5.49
CA ILE A 167 20.44 6.42 5.33
C ILE A 167 21.25 7.48 6.05
N THR A 168 21.77 8.47 5.30
CA THR A 168 22.55 9.55 5.89
C THR A 168 21.66 10.49 6.72
N PRO A 169 22.23 11.18 7.74
CA PRO A 169 21.50 12.21 8.47
C PRO A 169 20.90 13.30 7.57
N GLU A 170 21.62 13.70 6.54
CA GLU A 170 21.13 14.67 5.54
C GLU A 170 19.87 14.16 4.81
N THR A 171 19.87 12.88 4.41
CA THR A 171 18.70 12.26 3.79
C THR A 171 17.53 12.18 4.75
N LEU A 172 17.78 11.82 6.03
CA LEU A 172 16.75 11.81 7.07
C LEU A 172 16.14 13.18 7.29
N ASP A 173 16.96 14.23 7.35
CA ASP A 173 16.47 15.61 7.53
C ASP A 173 15.58 16.08 6.39
N ARG A 174 15.80 15.57 5.19
CA ARG A 174 14.98 15.83 3.98
C ARG A 174 13.76 14.92 3.91
N THR A 175 13.73 13.83 4.64
CA THR A 175 12.66 12.82 4.56
C THR A 175 11.35 13.37 5.11
N THR A 176 10.30 13.26 4.32
CA THR A 176 8.92 13.65 4.69
C THR A 176 7.99 12.45 4.76
N LEU A 177 8.32 11.36 4.09
CA LEU A 177 7.52 10.15 4.02
C LEU A 177 8.43 8.94 3.90
N MET A 178 8.08 7.85 4.58
CA MET A 178 8.76 6.57 4.45
C MET A 178 7.76 5.44 4.32
N TYR A 179 7.93 4.61 3.30
CA TYR A 179 7.19 3.36 3.12
C TYR A 179 8.08 2.17 3.45
N LEU A 180 7.57 1.30 4.32
CA LEU A 180 8.24 0.07 4.75
C LEU A 180 7.45 -1.15 4.31
N CYS A 181 8.14 -2.12 3.68
CA CYS A 181 7.63 -3.44 3.38
C CYS A 181 8.28 -4.48 4.31
N SER A 182 7.47 -5.28 4.97
CA SER A 182 7.92 -6.41 5.80
C SER A 182 7.57 -7.73 5.13
#